data_a9c899a4cd784c186bfbbfb93d36fc18
#
_entry.id   a9c899a4cd784c186bfbbfb93d36fc18
#
_cell.length_a   1.000
_cell.length_b   1.000
_cell.length_c   1.000
_cell.angle_alpha   90.00
_cell.angle_beta   90.00
_cell.angle_gamma   90.00
#
_symmetry.space_group_name_H-M   'P 1'
#
loop_
_entity.id
_entity.type
_entity.pdbx_description
1 polymer ?
#
loop_
_entity_poly.entity_id
_entity_poly.type
_entity_poly.pdbx_seq_one_letter_code
_entity_poly.pdbx_strand_id
1 'polypeptide(L)'
;PRGIRDTPNKGVYDGFVYDSGVESDFGLHAEHDPDIVCFIKLPNWYKIKTPIGEYEPDFGLVMKRKSLKSGDETEYYFVIETKGTNDINDKKALTESEVYKIKCAMKHFETLGVEVHYKAPVKEYHYFQKEADKTINELNKK
;
A
#
# COMPACT_ATOMS: atom_id res chain seq x y z
N PRO A 1 -4.39 -16.35 -10.76
CA PRO A 1 -4.39 -16.12 -12.20
C PRO A 1 -4.20 -14.64 -12.53
N ARG A 2 -3.41 -14.39 -13.55
CA ARG A 2 -3.16 -13.04 -14.04
C ARG A 2 -4.38 -12.51 -14.79
N GLY A 3 -4.71 -11.25 -14.59
CA GLY A 3 -5.80 -10.59 -15.29
C GLY A 3 -5.63 -9.09 -15.32
N ILE A 4 -6.64 -8.40 -15.84
CA ILE A 4 -6.66 -6.93 -15.89
C ILE A 4 -7.84 -6.43 -15.07
N ARG A 5 -7.58 -5.47 -14.18
CA ARG A 5 -8.59 -4.76 -13.40
C ARG A 5 -8.75 -3.35 -13.97
N ASP A 6 -9.96 -3.00 -14.39
CA ASP A 6 -10.25 -1.64 -14.89
C ASP A 6 -10.35 -0.66 -13.73
N THR A 7 -9.66 0.47 -13.85
CA THR A 7 -9.61 1.51 -12.81
C THR A 7 -9.66 2.90 -13.45
N PRO A 8 -10.78 3.27 -14.10
CA PRO A 8 -10.86 4.50 -14.87
C PRO A 8 -10.94 5.79 -14.05
N ASN A 9 -11.32 5.71 -12.76
CA ASN A 9 -11.59 6.90 -11.95
C ASN A 9 -10.42 7.31 -11.05
N LYS A 10 -9.81 6.37 -10.34
CA LYS A 10 -8.77 6.63 -9.35
C LYS A 10 -7.40 6.10 -9.76
N GLY A 11 -7.36 5.10 -10.60
CA GLY A 11 -6.09 4.59 -11.13
C GLY A 11 -5.40 5.64 -11.96
N VAL A 12 -4.08 5.77 -11.80
CA VAL A 12 -3.25 6.64 -12.64
C VAL A 12 -3.37 6.22 -14.11
N TYR A 13 -3.49 4.91 -14.34
CA TYR A 13 -3.84 4.35 -15.65
C TYR A 13 -5.26 3.82 -15.60
N ASP A 14 -5.88 3.62 -16.76
CA ASP A 14 -7.26 3.12 -16.88
C ASP A 14 -7.44 1.70 -16.33
N GLY A 15 -6.35 0.97 -16.14
CA GLY A 15 -6.37 -0.36 -15.58
C GLY A 15 -4.97 -0.82 -15.20
N PHE A 16 -4.88 -1.96 -14.53
CA PHE A 16 -3.60 -2.57 -14.19
C PHE A 16 -3.67 -4.08 -14.31
N VAL A 17 -2.50 -4.70 -14.57
CA VAL A 17 -2.37 -6.15 -14.60
C VAL A 17 -2.13 -6.64 -13.18
N TYR A 18 -2.95 -7.59 -12.71
CA TYR A 18 -2.78 -8.20 -11.39
C TYR A 18 -2.29 -9.64 -11.53
N ASP A 19 -1.51 -10.07 -10.54
CA ASP A 19 -0.98 -11.43 -10.47
C ASP A 19 -1.74 -12.30 -9.47
N SER A 20 -2.56 -11.69 -8.60
CA SER A 20 -3.33 -12.41 -7.58
C SER A 20 -4.70 -11.77 -7.37
N GLY A 21 -5.63 -12.55 -6.80
CA GLY A 21 -6.94 -12.04 -6.42
C GLY A 21 -6.86 -10.96 -5.34
N VAL A 22 -5.88 -11.05 -4.46
CA VAL A 22 -5.64 -10.04 -3.41
C VAL A 22 -5.32 -8.70 -4.04
N GLU A 23 -4.43 -8.67 -5.04
CA GLU A 23 -4.09 -7.44 -5.76
C GLU A 23 -5.30 -6.86 -6.49
N SER A 24 -6.06 -7.72 -7.20
CA SER A 24 -7.24 -7.31 -7.93
C SER A 24 -8.29 -6.69 -7.00
N ASP A 25 -8.54 -7.32 -5.85
CA ASP A 25 -9.52 -6.83 -4.88
C ASP A 25 -9.08 -5.52 -4.25
N PHE A 26 -7.80 -5.38 -3.95
CA PHE A 26 -7.26 -4.12 -3.41
C PHE A 26 -7.51 -2.97 -4.40
N GLY A 27 -7.15 -3.16 -5.65
CA GLY A 27 -7.36 -2.14 -6.69
C GLY A 27 -8.83 -1.80 -6.90
N LEU A 28 -9.72 -2.79 -6.85
CA LEU A 28 -11.16 -2.57 -6.97
C LEU A 28 -11.68 -1.67 -5.84
N HIS A 29 -11.26 -1.95 -4.62
CA HIS A 29 -11.72 -1.15 -3.47
C HIS A 29 -11.10 0.25 -3.47
N ALA A 30 -9.84 0.39 -3.85
CA ALA A 30 -9.20 1.70 -3.98
C ALA A 30 -9.90 2.57 -5.03
N GLU A 31 -10.30 1.97 -6.14
CA GLU A 31 -11.02 2.66 -7.23
C GLU A 31 -12.35 3.26 -6.74
N HIS A 32 -13.00 2.63 -5.76
CA HIS A 32 -14.30 3.04 -5.25
C HIS A 32 -14.24 3.75 -3.89
N ASP A 33 -13.06 3.94 -3.33
CA ASP A 33 -12.90 4.62 -2.04
C ASP A 33 -12.87 6.13 -2.25
N PRO A 34 -13.87 6.89 -1.70
CA PRO A 34 -13.91 8.34 -1.89
C PRO A 34 -12.72 9.08 -1.27
N ASP A 35 -12.02 8.48 -0.32
CA ASP A 35 -10.85 9.10 0.31
C ASP A 35 -9.58 8.98 -0.52
N ILE A 36 -9.59 8.14 -1.55
CA ILE A 36 -8.43 7.97 -2.44
C ILE A 36 -8.45 9.04 -3.52
N VAL A 37 -7.35 9.76 -3.65
CA VAL A 37 -7.13 10.73 -4.72
C VAL A 37 -6.74 10.01 -6.00
N CYS A 38 -5.71 9.17 -5.92
CA CYS A 38 -5.27 8.34 -7.03
C CYS A 38 -4.42 7.18 -6.50
N PHE A 39 -4.26 6.15 -7.32
CA PHE A 39 -3.36 5.05 -7.00
C PHE A 39 -2.75 4.46 -8.26
N ILE A 40 -1.66 3.74 -8.09
CA ILE A 40 -0.96 3.07 -9.17
C ILE A 40 -0.47 1.70 -8.71
N LYS A 41 -0.61 0.69 -9.56
CA LYS A 41 0.16 -0.55 -9.42
C LYS A 41 1.59 -0.19 -9.78
N LEU A 42 2.50 -0.29 -8.82
CA LEU A 42 3.88 0.15 -9.03
C LEU A 42 4.53 -0.67 -10.17
N PRO A 43 5.25 0.01 -11.05
CA PRO A 43 5.88 -0.69 -12.17
C PRO A 43 7.07 -1.54 -11.72
N ASN A 44 7.43 -2.52 -12.53
CA ASN A 44 8.50 -3.46 -12.19
C ASN A 44 9.90 -2.82 -12.09
N TRP A 45 10.07 -1.61 -12.57
CA TRP A 45 11.34 -0.88 -12.40
C TRP A 45 11.41 -0.13 -11.06
N TYR A 46 10.30 -0.01 -10.32
CA TYR A 46 10.32 0.55 -8.98
C TYR A 46 10.75 -0.55 -8.00
N LYS A 47 11.99 -0.51 -7.57
CA LYS A 47 12.58 -1.58 -6.76
C LYS A 47 13.28 -1.03 -5.54
N ILE A 48 13.19 -1.77 -4.45
CA ILE A 48 13.93 -1.52 -3.21
C ILE A 48 15.01 -2.56 -3.11
N LYS A 49 16.26 -2.12 -2.98
CA LYS A 49 17.39 -3.04 -2.82
C LYS A 49 17.42 -3.59 -1.40
N THR A 50 17.59 -4.90 -1.27
CA THR A 50 17.78 -5.57 0.00
C THR A 50 19.01 -6.46 -0.07
N PRO A 51 19.59 -6.88 1.09
CA PRO A 51 20.76 -7.78 1.07
C PRO A 51 20.52 -9.13 0.40
N ILE A 52 19.25 -9.53 0.24
CA ILE A 52 18.92 -10.82 -0.38
C ILE A 52 18.25 -10.69 -1.75
N GLY A 53 18.33 -9.51 -2.36
CA GLY A 53 17.79 -9.26 -3.68
C GLY A 53 16.88 -8.05 -3.73
N GLU A 54 16.36 -7.76 -4.91
CA GLU A 54 15.47 -6.63 -5.11
C GLU A 54 14.04 -6.99 -4.72
N TYR A 55 13.29 -5.98 -4.27
CA TYR A 55 11.93 -6.10 -3.82
C TYR A 55 11.05 -5.08 -4.55
N GLU A 56 9.91 -5.55 -5.06
CA GLU A 56 8.95 -4.72 -5.80
C GLU A 56 7.65 -4.61 -4.99
N PRO A 57 7.37 -3.47 -4.32
CA PRO A 57 6.07 -3.29 -3.68
C PRO A 57 4.95 -3.18 -4.71
N ASP A 58 3.71 -3.50 -4.30
CA ASP A 58 2.60 -3.62 -5.23
C ASP A 58 1.97 -2.29 -5.62
N PHE A 59 1.63 -1.45 -4.65
CA PHE A 59 0.83 -0.25 -4.90
C PHE A 59 1.42 0.99 -4.25
N GLY A 60 1.22 2.13 -4.92
CA GLY A 60 1.36 3.45 -4.32
C GLY A 60 0.02 4.15 -4.40
N LEU A 61 -0.36 4.88 -3.35
CA LEU A 61 -1.60 5.64 -3.38
C LEU A 61 -1.51 6.93 -2.58
N VAL A 62 -2.39 7.86 -2.92
CA VAL A 62 -2.57 9.13 -2.23
C VAL A 62 -3.96 9.13 -1.62
N MET A 63 -4.04 9.32 -0.32
CA MET A 63 -5.27 9.38 0.44
C MET A 63 -5.43 10.79 0.99
N LYS A 64 -6.66 11.33 0.97
CA LYS A 64 -6.95 12.63 1.55
C LYS A 64 -7.82 12.48 2.79
N ARG A 65 -7.56 13.32 3.77
CA ARG A 65 -8.39 13.40 4.98
C ARG A 65 -8.58 14.85 5.37
N LYS A 66 -9.79 15.15 5.84
CA LYS A 66 -10.13 16.47 6.32
C LYS A 66 -9.80 16.56 7.81
N SER A 67 -9.08 17.60 8.21
CA SER A 67 -8.79 17.85 9.60
C SER A 67 -10.05 18.30 10.34
N LEU A 68 -10.36 17.66 11.46
CA LEU A 68 -11.49 18.07 12.31
C LEU A 68 -11.26 19.42 12.97
N LYS A 69 -10.00 19.82 13.15
CA LYS A 69 -9.66 21.08 13.80
C LYS A 69 -9.70 22.28 12.86
N SER A 70 -9.12 22.15 11.67
CA SER A 70 -8.98 23.27 10.74
C SER A 70 -9.94 23.24 9.57
N GLY A 71 -10.52 22.07 9.30
CA GLY A 71 -11.35 21.85 8.10
C GLY A 71 -10.53 21.68 6.82
N ASP A 72 -9.20 21.78 6.88
CA ASP A 72 -8.33 21.65 5.72
C ASP A 72 -8.15 20.19 5.34
N GLU A 73 -8.01 19.93 4.03
CA GLU A 73 -7.69 18.59 3.54
C GLU A 73 -6.17 18.40 3.52
N THR A 74 -5.72 17.25 4.00
CA THR A 74 -4.33 16.84 3.96
C THR A 74 -4.21 15.57 3.16
N GLU A 75 -3.18 15.50 2.32
CA GLU A 75 -2.87 14.30 1.55
C GLU A 75 -1.81 13.47 2.26
N TYR A 76 -2.00 12.15 2.23
CA TYR A 76 -1.09 11.18 2.83
C TYR A 76 -0.68 10.17 1.76
N TYR A 77 0.58 9.78 1.78
CA TYR A 77 1.17 8.91 0.75
C TYR A 77 1.49 7.55 1.34
N PHE A 78 0.99 6.49 0.68
CA PHE A 78 1.17 5.11 1.14
C PHE A 78 1.78 4.25 0.05
N VAL A 79 2.65 3.34 0.48
CA VAL A 79 3.12 2.24 -0.37
C VAL A 79 2.66 0.95 0.30
N ILE A 80 2.03 0.07 -0.47
CA ILE A 80 1.37 -1.12 0.06
C ILE A 80 1.92 -2.38 -0.62
N GLU A 81 2.20 -3.40 0.19
CA GLU A 81 2.49 -4.73 -0.29
C GLU A 81 1.35 -5.66 0.08
N THR A 82 0.68 -6.22 -0.93
CA THR A 82 -0.41 -7.17 -0.71
C THR A 82 0.13 -8.59 -0.59
N LYS A 83 -0.45 -9.36 0.32
CA LYS A 83 -0.12 -10.76 0.55
C LYS A 83 -1.39 -11.51 0.96
N GLY A 84 -1.31 -12.82 1.03
CA GLY A 84 -2.43 -13.66 1.49
C GLY A 84 -2.68 -13.63 2.99
N THR A 85 -2.13 -12.64 3.69
CA THR A 85 -2.27 -12.48 5.15
C THR A 85 -2.04 -11.02 5.54
N ASN A 86 -2.57 -10.63 6.70
CA ASN A 86 -2.25 -9.34 7.34
C ASN A 86 -1.19 -9.49 8.42
N ASP A 87 -0.73 -10.70 8.67
CA ASP A 87 0.19 -11.00 9.77
C ASP A 87 1.59 -11.36 9.23
N ILE A 88 2.58 -10.53 9.53
CA ILE A 88 3.96 -10.75 9.11
C ILE A 88 4.55 -12.04 9.70
N ASN A 89 3.97 -12.55 10.79
CA ASN A 89 4.41 -13.77 11.43
C ASN A 89 3.71 -15.03 10.94
N ASP A 90 2.84 -14.90 9.94
CA ASP A 90 2.12 -16.03 9.37
C ASP A 90 3.03 -16.85 8.45
N LYS A 91 3.62 -17.89 9.02
CA LYS A 91 4.59 -18.75 8.30
C LYS A 91 3.95 -19.61 7.21
N LYS A 92 2.62 -19.76 7.21
CA LYS A 92 1.91 -20.49 6.16
C LYS A 92 1.73 -19.67 4.91
N ALA A 93 1.58 -18.35 5.08
CA ALA A 93 1.32 -17.45 3.96
C ALA A 93 2.57 -16.75 3.44
N LEU A 94 3.61 -16.62 4.27
CA LEU A 94 4.84 -15.88 3.92
C LEU A 94 6.07 -16.75 4.07
N THR A 95 6.95 -16.70 3.06
CA THR A 95 8.28 -17.31 3.14
C THR A 95 9.20 -16.44 3.99
N GLU A 96 10.29 -17.00 4.48
CA GLU A 96 11.32 -16.23 5.22
C GLU A 96 11.87 -15.10 4.37
N SER A 97 12.08 -15.35 3.08
CA SER A 97 12.56 -14.34 2.13
C SER A 97 11.59 -13.17 2.03
N GLU A 98 10.28 -13.45 1.92
CA GLU A 98 9.25 -12.42 1.86
C GLU A 98 9.20 -11.58 3.12
N VAL A 99 9.24 -12.22 4.29
CA VAL A 99 9.26 -11.52 5.60
C VAL A 99 10.50 -10.62 5.69
N TYR A 100 11.65 -11.14 5.30
CA TYR A 100 12.90 -10.38 5.33
C TYR A 100 12.82 -9.13 4.43
N LYS A 101 12.32 -9.30 3.22
CA LYS A 101 12.17 -8.19 2.26
C LYS A 101 11.20 -7.12 2.77
N ILE A 102 10.10 -7.54 3.38
CA ILE A 102 9.13 -6.60 3.99
C ILE A 102 9.80 -5.82 5.12
N LYS A 103 10.55 -6.48 5.99
CA LYS A 103 11.26 -5.80 7.09
C LYS A 103 12.30 -4.82 6.57
N CYS A 104 13.02 -5.18 5.51
CA CYS A 104 13.96 -4.27 4.85
C CYS A 104 13.24 -3.04 4.28
N ALA A 105 12.08 -3.24 3.66
CA ALA A 105 11.29 -2.15 3.13
C ALA A 105 10.78 -1.22 4.24
N MET A 106 10.34 -1.76 5.37
CA MET A 106 9.95 -0.96 6.53
C MET A 106 11.07 -0.02 6.96
N LYS A 107 12.29 -0.57 7.05
CA LYS A 107 13.47 0.20 7.43
C LYS A 107 13.82 1.25 6.37
N HIS A 108 13.73 0.87 5.10
CA HIS A 108 13.98 1.78 3.97
C HIS A 108 13.08 3.02 4.06
N PHE A 109 11.78 2.82 4.23
CA PHE A 109 10.83 3.93 4.28
C PHE A 109 10.97 4.77 5.55
N GLU A 110 11.36 4.18 6.68
CA GLU A 110 11.65 4.93 7.90
C GLU A 110 12.81 5.91 7.71
N THR A 111 13.82 5.51 6.95
CA THR A 111 15.06 6.29 6.81
C THR A 111 15.09 7.19 5.59
N LEU A 112 14.06 7.14 4.75
CA LEU A 112 14.04 7.86 3.47
C LEU A 112 13.90 9.38 3.63
N GLY A 113 13.45 9.87 4.79
CA GLY A 113 13.31 11.29 5.04
C GLY A 113 12.13 11.96 4.36
N VAL A 114 11.23 11.20 3.74
CA VAL A 114 9.99 11.68 3.15
C VAL A 114 8.80 11.03 3.85
N GLU A 115 7.67 11.71 3.84
CA GLU A 115 6.47 11.22 4.51
C GLU A 115 5.71 10.23 3.62
N VAL A 116 6.28 9.05 3.46
CA VAL A 116 5.64 7.92 2.80
C VAL A 116 5.45 6.82 3.84
N HIS A 117 4.23 6.34 3.95
CA HIS A 117 3.88 5.31 4.93
C HIS A 117 3.76 3.96 4.25
N TYR A 118 4.57 3.01 4.68
CA TYR A 118 4.60 1.67 4.12
C TYR A 118 3.72 0.74 4.95
N LYS A 119 2.84 0.00 4.30
CA LYS A 119 1.92 -0.94 4.94
C LYS A 119 2.09 -2.32 4.29
N ALA A 120 2.52 -3.29 5.06
CA ALA A 120 2.72 -4.67 4.62
C ALA A 120 2.78 -5.62 5.81
N PRO A 121 2.33 -6.88 5.69
CA PRO A 121 1.54 -7.36 4.57
C PRO A 121 0.06 -6.96 4.69
N VAL A 122 -0.63 -6.82 3.57
CA VAL A 122 -2.05 -6.45 3.54
C VAL A 122 -2.82 -7.47 2.70
N LYS A 123 -3.84 -8.08 3.29
CA LYS A 123 -4.72 -9.00 2.57
C LYS A 123 -6.02 -8.32 2.18
N GLU A 124 -6.76 -7.75 3.14
CA GLU A 124 -8.02 -7.09 2.87
C GLU A 124 -7.85 -5.56 2.82
N TYR A 125 -8.55 -4.91 1.92
CA TYR A 125 -8.54 -3.46 1.81
C TYR A 125 -9.01 -2.79 3.12
N HIS A 126 -9.99 -3.39 3.79
CA HIS A 126 -10.49 -2.89 5.08
C HIS A 126 -9.40 -2.85 6.15
N TYR A 127 -8.52 -3.86 6.18
CA TYR A 127 -7.37 -3.86 7.08
C TYR A 127 -6.45 -2.67 6.78
N PHE A 128 -6.19 -2.41 5.50
CA PHE A 128 -5.40 -1.24 5.10
C PHE A 128 -6.06 0.05 5.59
N GLN A 129 -7.39 0.19 5.42
CA GLN A 129 -8.10 1.38 5.89
C GLN A 129 -7.91 1.60 7.38
N LYS A 130 -7.99 0.55 8.19
CA LYS A 130 -7.76 0.64 9.63
C LYS A 130 -6.33 1.08 9.97
N GLU A 131 -5.34 0.53 9.27
CA GLU A 131 -3.95 0.89 9.50
C GLU A 131 -3.66 2.32 9.05
N ALA A 132 -4.26 2.75 7.96
CA ALA A 132 -4.16 4.14 7.50
C ALA A 132 -4.78 5.10 8.51
N ASP A 133 -5.96 4.76 9.06
CA ASP A 133 -6.61 5.58 10.10
C ASP A 133 -5.73 5.72 11.34
N LYS A 134 -5.10 4.65 11.79
CA LYS A 134 -4.18 4.71 12.93
C LYS A 134 -3.02 5.64 12.67
N THR A 135 -2.41 5.52 11.51
CA THR A 135 -1.26 6.36 11.12
C THR A 135 -1.65 7.84 11.06
N ILE A 136 -2.78 8.15 10.41
CA ILE A 136 -3.26 9.51 10.27
C ILE A 136 -3.61 10.11 11.64
N ASN A 137 -4.28 9.33 12.51
CA ASN A 137 -4.63 9.78 13.84
C ASN A 137 -3.39 10.05 14.70
N GLU A 138 -2.35 9.23 14.60
CA GLU A 138 -1.09 9.46 15.31
C GLU A 138 -0.39 10.73 14.84
N LEU A 139 -0.38 10.99 13.54
CA LEU A 139 0.21 12.20 12.97
C LEU A 139 -0.53 13.45 13.44
N ASN A 140 -1.84 13.37 13.62
CA ASN A 140 -2.67 14.51 14.01
C ASN A 140 -2.68 14.78 15.52
N LYS A 141 -2.10 13.90 16.33
CA LYS A 141 -1.95 14.11 17.78
C LYS A 141 -0.81 15.06 18.13
N LYS A 142 0.06 15.32 17.21
CA LYS A 142 1.25 16.17 17.45
C LYS A 142 0.99 17.64 17.19
#